data_f1123eff2c4150035b4251565a52355e
#
_entry.id   f1123eff2c4150035b4251565a52355e
#
_cell.length_a   1.000
_cell.length_b   1.000
_cell.length_c   1.000
_cell.angle_alpha   90.00
_cell.angle_beta   90.00
_cell.angle_gamma   90.00
#
_symmetry.space_group_name_H-M   'P 1'
#
loop_
_entity.id
_entity.type
_entity.pdbx_description
1 polymer ?
#
loop_
_entity_poly.entity_id
_entity_poly.type
_entity_poly.pdbx_seq_one_letter_code
_entity_poly.pdbx_strand_id
1 'polypeptide(L)' 'MIDMSRIKEHMEVIGADGAHVGTVDRIENNRIKLTKADSGEGKHKGHHHYIDGSLVADVEGNKVRLSANGDVAVTMEQEA' A
#
# COMPACT_ATOMS: atom_id res chain seq x y z
N MET A 1 3.68 15.20 -6.88
CA MET A 1 3.08 13.85 -7.02
C MET A 1 4.17 12.82 -7.28
N ILE A 2 4.09 11.69 -6.63
CA ILE A 2 5.05 10.60 -6.83
C ILE A 2 4.76 9.90 -8.16
N ASP A 3 5.83 9.58 -8.87
CA ASP A 3 5.73 8.83 -10.12
C ASP A 3 5.40 7.36 -9.79
N MET A 4 4.20 6.95 -10.11
CA MET A 4 3.73 5.59 -9.82
C MET A 4 4.53 4.52 -10.56
N SER A 5 5.23 4.89 -11.63
CA SER A 5 6.07 3.92 -12.36
C SER A 5 7.27 3.43 -11.54
N ARG A 6 7.60 4.12 -10.45
CA ARG A 6 8.67 3.70 -9.54
C ARG A 6 8.22 2.59 -8.59
N ILE A 7 6.91 2.34 -8.50
CA ILE A 7 6.36 1.33 -7.61
C ILE A 7 6.27 0.01 -8.38
N LYS A 8 6.91 -1.01 -7.86
CA LYS A 8 7.03 -2.32 -8.50
C LYS A 8 6.38 -3.40 -7.65
N GLU A 9 6.09 -4.53 -8.28
CA GLU A 9 5.60 -5.71 -7.56
C GLU A 9 6.57 -6.10 -6.44
N HIS A 10 6.01 -6.61 -5.38
CA HIS A 10 6.73 -7.12 -4.20
C HIS A 10 7.41 -6.07 -3.34
N MET A 11 7.25 -4.78 -3.65
CA MET A 11 7.74 -3.74 -2.75
C MET A 11 6.88 -3.72 -1.49
N GLU A 12 7.51 -3.42 -0.37
CA GLU A 12 6.80 -3.27 0.90
C GLU A 12 6.14 -1.90 0.97
N VAL A 13 4.89 -1.86 1.41
CA VAL A 13 4.18 -0.60 1.68
C VAL A 13 4.23 -0.35 3.18
N ILE A 14 4.75 0.82 3.56
CA ILE A 14 4.89 1.21 4.96
C ILE A 14 4.18 2.53 5.21
N GLY A 15 3.74 2.73 6.45
CA GLY A 15 3.17 4.00 6.86
C GLY A 15 4.24 5.07 7.03
N ALA A 16 3.80 6.29 7.32
CA ALA A 16 4.72 7.40 7.59
C ALA A 16 5.62 7.10 8.79
N ASP A 17 5.14 6.29 9.71
CA ASP A 17 5.88 5.86 10.90
C ASP A 17 6.76 4.62 10.65
N GLY A 18 6.77 4.09 9.44
CA GLY A 18 7.53 2.91 9.08
C GLY A 18 6.84 1.59 9.36
N ALA A 19 5.62 1.61 9.89
CA ALA A 19 4.88 0.38 10.17
C ALA A 19 4.46 -0.31 8.87
N HIS A 20 4.59 -1.64 8.84
CA HIS A 20 4.19 -2.43 7.67
C HIS A 20 2.68 -2.28 7.41
N VAL A 21 2.33 -2.01 6.16
CA VAL A 21 0.94 -1.90 5.73
C VAL A 21 0.57 -3.06 4.81
N GLY A 22 1.45 -3.39 3.87
CA GLY A 22 1.18 -4.47 2.93
C GLY A 22 2.32 -4.65 1.95
N THR A 23 2.06 -5.46 0.93
CA THR A 23 3.01 -5.73 -0.14
C THR A 23 2.34 -5.45 -1.48
N VAL A 24 3.05 -4.80 -2.37
CA VAL A 24 2.52 -4.44 -3.68
C VAL A 24 2.30 -5.69 -4.53
N ASP A 25 1.07 -5.89 -5.00
CA ASP A 25 0.79 -6.88 -6.03
C ASP A 25 1.01 -6.25 -7.41
N ARG A 26 0.36 -5.11 -7.65
CA ARG A 26 0.59 -4.32 -8.86
C ARG A 26 -0.10 -2.96 -8.73
N ILE A 27 0.09 -2.12 -9.74
CA ILE A 27 -0.58 -0.82 -9.81
C ILE A 27 -1.75 -0.93 -10.80
N GLU A 28 -2.92 -0.44 -10.38
CA GLU A 28 -4.12 -0.38 -11.22
C GLU A 28 -4.78 0.99 -11.07
N ASN A 29 -4.84 1.75 -12.16
CA ASN A 29 -5.55 3.04 -12.19
C ASN A 29 -5.15 3.98 -11.06
N ASN A 30 -3.85 4.17 -10.86
CA ASN A 30 -3.30 5.02 -9.80
C ASN A 30 -3.61 4.53 -8.39
N ARG A 31 -3.94 3.25 -8.25
CA ARG A 31 -4.10 2.61 -6.94
C ARG A 31 -3.08 1.49 -6.82
N ILE A 32 -2.60 1.30 -5.61
CA ILE A 32 -1.70 0.19 -5.29
C ILE A 32 -2.54 -0.99 -4.86
N LYS A 33 -2.51 -2.05 -5.64
CA LYS A 33 -3.18 -3.30 -5.27
C LYS A 33 -2.26 -4.09 -4.36
N LEU A 34 -2.74 -4.39 -3.16
CA LEU A 34 -1.96 -5.16 -2.18
C LEU A 34 -2.21 -6.66 -2.39
N THR A 35 -1.22 -7.49 -2.03
CA THR A 35 -1.37 -8.93 -2.10
C THR A 35 -2.42 -9.39 -1.10
N LYS A 36 -3.09 -10.52 -1.39
CA LYS A 36 -4.12 -11.06 -0.50
C LYS A 36 -3.58 -11.38 0.88
N ALA A 37 -2.36 -11.92 0.94
CA ALA A 37 -1.77 -12.33 2.21
C ALA A 37 -1.51 -11.14 3.14
N ASP A 38 -1.33 -9.95 2.56
CA ASP A 38 -0.95 -8.74 3.28
C ASP A 38 -2.02 -7.65 3.20
N SER A 39 -3.23 -7.99 2.79
CA SER A 39 -4.29 -6.99 2.58
C SER A 39 -5.11 -6.76 3.85
N GLY A 40 -4.44 -6.61 4.98
CA GLY A 40 -5.10 -6.37 6.26
C GLY A 40 -5.09 -7.61 7.12
N GLU A 41 -5.76 -7.52 8.26
CA GLU A 41 -5.79 -8.58 9.25
C GLU A 41 -7.22 -9.00 9.54
N GLY A 42 -7.37 -10.19 10.09
CA GLY A 42 -8.66 -10.70 10.51
C GLY A 42 -9.64 -10.79 9.36
N LYS A 43 -10.72 -10.01 9.43
CA LYS A 43 -11.81 -10.08 8.45
C LYS A 43 -11.43 -9.64 7.05
N HIS A 44 -10.27 -8.97 6.87
CA HIS A 44 -9.82 -8.54 5.55
C HIS A 44 -8.92 -9.57 4.89
N LYS A 45 -8.54 -10.60 5.62
CA LYS A 45 -7.66 -11.63 5.11
C LYS A 45 -8.31 -12.35 3.93
N GLY A 46 -7.53 -12.59 2.88
CA GLY A 46 -8.01 -13.31 1.72
C GLY A 46 -8.60 -12.44 0.61
N HIS A 47 -8.66 -11.13 0.81
CA HIS A 47 -9.14 -10.20 -0.21
C HIS A 47 -8.02 -9.27 -0.63
N HIS A 48 -8.03 -8.85 -1.90
CA HIS A 48 -7.14 -7.79 -2.34
C HIS A 48 -7.67 -6.45 -1.83
N HIS A 49 -6.77 -5.63 -1.35
CA HIS A 49 -7.09 -4.27 -0.93
C HIS A 49 -6.28 -3.30 -1.75
N TYR A 50 -6.76 -2.07 -1.86
CA TYR A 50 -6.12 -1.03 -2.65
C TYR A 50 -5.81 0.17 -1.79
N ILE A 51 -4.66 0.79 -2.05
CA ILE A 51 -4.27 2.07 -1.47
C ILE A 51 -4.27 3.09 -2.59
N ASP A 52 -4.97 4.21 -2.39
CA ASP A 52 -5.00 5.29 -3.37
C ASP A 52 -3.59 5.85 -3.54
N GLY A 53 -3.18 6.06 -4.79
CA GLY A 53 -1.84 6.58 -5.08
C GLY A 53 -1.59 7.96 -4.47
N SER A 54 -2.63 8.74 -4.20
CA SER A 54 -2.47 10.04 -3.55
C SER A 54 -1.95 9.95 -2.11
N LEU A 55 -2.01 8.75 -1.51
CA LEU A 55 -1.47 8.53 -0.17
C LEU A 55 0.03 8.27 -0.18
N VAL A 56 0.65 8.09 -1.34
CA VAL A 56 2.08 7.83 -1.43
C VAL A 56 2.86 9.12 -1.19
N ALA A 57 3.71 9.11 -0.17
CA ALA A 57 4.55 10.26 0.15
C ALA A 57 5.91 10.15 -0.55
N ASP A 58 6.46 8.94 -0.65
CA ASP A 58 7.78 8.74 -1.24
C ASP A 58 7.99 7.27 -1.61
N VAL A 59 8.96 7.03 -2.48
CA VAL A 59 9.43 5.68 -2.79
C VAL A 59 10.89 5.63 -2.37
N GLU A 60 11.18 4.78 -1.38
CA GLU A 60 12.50 4.70 -0.76
C GLU A 60 13.09 3.32 -1.03
N GLY A 61 13.98 3.22 -2.02
CA GLY A 61 14.56 1.95 -2.37
C GLY A 61 13.49 0.94 -2.76
N ASN A 62 13.30 -0.09 -1.93
CA ASN A 62 12.34 -1.15 -2.16
C ASN A 62 11.05 -0.97 -1.34
N LYS A 63 10.81 0.23 -0.83
CA LYS A 63 9.65 0.50 0.03
C LYS A 63 8.86 1.68 -0.47
N VAL A 64 7.53 1.58 -0.35
CA VAL A 64 6.61 2.66 -0.64
C VAL A 64 6.15 3.25 0.69
N ARG A 65 6.53 4.50 0.95
CA ARG A 65 6.15 5.19 2.20
C ARG A 65 4.89 6.00 1.97
N LEU A 66 3.91 5.80 2.82
CA LEU A 66 2.66 6.52 2.76
C LEU A 66 2.72 7.81 3.59
N SER A 67 1.78 8.72 3.34
CA SER A 67 1.69 9.97 4.08
C SER A 67 0.98 9.80 5.43
N ALA A 68 0.29 8.67 5.63
CA ALA A 68 -0.40 8.36 6.89
C ALA A 68 0.35 7.27 7.64
N ASN A 69 0.26 7.30 8.98
CA ASN A 69 0.83 6.22 9.79
C ASN A 69 0.13 4.89 9.47
N GLY A 70 0.82 3.78 9.73
CA GLY A 70 0.33 2.47 9.33
C GLY A 70 -1.06 2.13 9.84
N ASP A 71 -1.36 2.42 11.10
CA ASP A 71 -2.67 2.14 11.67
C ASP A 71 -3.79 2.98 11.04
N VAL A 72 -3.46 4.19 10.59
CA VAL A 72 -4.42 5.03 9.88
C VAL A 72 -4.54 4.57 8.43
N ALA A 73 -3.42 4.24 7.80
CA ALA A 73 -3.41 3.80 6.39
C ALA A 73 -4.27 2.55 6.20
N VAL A 74 -4.23 1.61 7.14
CA VAL A 74 -5.03 0.39 7.06
C VAL A 74 -6.53 0.71 7.00
N THR A 75 -6.97 1.76 7.70
CA THR A 75 -8.39 2.15 7.67
C THR A 75 -8.79 2.80 6.36
N MET A 76 -7.82 3.23 5.56
CA MET A 76 -8.05 3.90 4.28
C MET A 76 -7.95 2.93 3.09
N GLU A 77 -7.72 1.65 3.34
CA GLU A 77 -7.68 0.65 2.28
C GLU A 77 -9.04 0.46 1.65
N GLN A 78 -9.05 0.32 0.33
CA GLN A 78 -10.27 0.12 -0.46
C GLN A 78 -10.37 -1.35 -0.84
N GLU A 79 -11.55 -1.92 -0.72
CA GLU A 79 -11.78 -3.27 -1.19
C GLU A 79 -11.98 -3.31 -2.71
N ALA A 80 -11.59 -4.41 -3.30
CA ALA A 80 -11.73 -4.61 -4.73
C ALA A 80 -13.20 -4.78 -5.14
#